data_edff33b992f9e3b8c97547ac0a8439e4
#
_entry.id   edff33b992f9e3b8c97547ac0a8439e4
#
_cell.length_a   1.000
_cell.length_b   1.000
_cell.length_c   1.000
_cell.angle_alpha   90.00
_cell.angle_beta   90.00
_cell.angle_gamma   90.00
#
_symmetry.space_group_name_H-M   'P 1'
#
loop_
_entity.id
_entity.type
_entity.pdbx_description
1 polymer ?
#
loop_
_entity_poly.entity_id
_entity_poly.type
_entity_poly.pdbx_seq_one_letter_code
_entity_poly.pdbx_strand_id
1 'polypeptide(L)'
;MSERENLDLQNFYFRGLHPRVFLGTASDRYAGWLGQIYSEERYTDRITRRKKTVGKMSFVEEVLPVDSVEEYFQHFRVLELDFTFYRLLLEEDGRPTANYHVLQKYGQYLKKNDSVILKVPQEVCAQKMWRGGKFVENNSYLNQDIFTRQFYDPAITILGPFLTGLIFEQEYQRKKDRSSSKDLAAELDLFFGEIPQDNRYHLELRTEPYLDAPVFKVMEKHGIGQVLSHWTWLPSLGKQFAKSGRRFLNSGGQSIIRLMTPRGARYEEAYAQAHPFNRLVPSMLHPSMVEETAELMWEAIDNNIRINIVVNNRAGGNAPLVGQQIGLRFLEMGQKI
;
A
#
# COMPACT_ATOMS: atom_id res chain seq x y z
N MET A 1 28.82 6.76 13.20
CA MET A 1 28.37 7.85 12.29
C MET A 1 27.20 7.30 11.52
N SER A 2 25.99 7.86 11.66
CA SER A 2 24.86 7.46 10.80
C SER A 2 25.17 7.95 9.39
N GLU A 3 25.24 7.05 8.42
CA GLU A 3 25.24 7.44 7.02
C GLU A 3 24.03 8.36 6.82
N ARG A 4 24.28 9.61 6.42
CA ARG A 4 23.21 10.52 6.04
C ARG A 4 22.57 9.91 4.81
N GLU A 5 21.33 9.45 4.94
CA GLU A 5 20.58 8.96 3.80
C GLU A 5 20.44 10.06 2.75
N ASN A 6 20.58 9.68 1.49
CA ASN A 6 20.66 10.63 0.38
C ASN A 6 19.28 11.29 0.14
N LEU A 7 19.31 12.61 -0.06
CA LEU A 7 18.16 13.40 -0.51
C LEU A 7 18.54 14.16 -1.78
N ASP A 8 17.99 13.73 -2.90
CA ASP A 8 18.10 14.41 -4.18
C ASP A 8 16.83 14.12 -4.99
N LEU A 9 15.87 15.04 -4.92
CA LEU A 9 14.57 14.85 -5.55
C LEU A 9 14.65 14.85 -7.08
N GLN A 10 15.65 15.50 -7.68
CA GLN A 10 15.81 15.51 -9.14
C GLN A 10 16.23 14.14 -9.65
N ASN A 11 17.02 13.41 -8.88
CA ASN A 11 17.47 12.05 -9.17
C ASN A 11 16.70 10.99 -8.38
N PHE A 12 15.51 11.31 -7.90
CA PHE A 12 14.59 10.39 -7.20
C PHE A 12 15.12 9.77 -5.90
N TYR A 13 16.10 10.38 -5.23
CA TYR A 13 16.55 9.92 -3.92
C TYR A 13 15.70 10.54 -2.81
N PHE A 14 14.79 9.74 -2.23
CA PHE A 14 13.80 10.20 -1.24
C PHE A 14 14.15 9.80 0.20
N ARG A 15 15.13 8.94 0.41
CA ARG A 15 15.43 8.37 1.73
C ARG A 15 15.77 9.43 2.78
N GLY A 16 16.36 10.52 2.38
CA GLY A 16 16.75 11.63 3.25
C GLY A 16 15.67 12.68 3.52
N LEU A 17 14.42 12.51 3.06
CA LEU A 17 13.35 13.51 3.23
C LEU A 17 13.16 13.92 4.69
N HIS A 18 12.92 12.95 5.57
CA HIS A 18 12.84 13.15 7.02
C HIS A 18 12.91 11.78 7.73
N PRO A 19 13.48 11.68 8.95
CA PRO A 19 13.58 10.39 9.66
C PRO A 19 12.26 9.66 9.89
N ARG A 20 11.14 10.39 9.94
CA ARG A 20 9.80 9.82 10.14
C ARG A 20 8.97 9.67 8.86
N VAL A 21 9.47 10.12 7.71
CA VAL A 21 8.77 10.03 6.42
C VAL A 21 9.39 8.93 5.58
N PHE A 22 8.61 7.92 5.28
CA PHE A 22 8.98 6.78 4.45
C PHE A 22 8.18 6.84 3.16
N LEU A 23 8.79 7.38 2.11
CA LEU A 23 8.20 7.40 0.79
C LEU A 23 8.53 6.09 0.05
N GLY A 24 7.56 5.57 -0.67
CA GLY A 24 7.68 4.37 -1.47
C GLY A 24 6.50 4.15 -2.41
N THR A 25 6.38 2.97 -2.96
CA THR A 25 5.41 2.67 -4.01
C THR A 25 4.62 1.39 -3.75
N ALA A 26 3.44 1.28 -4.39
CA ALA A 26 2.69 0.03 -4.49
C ALA A 26 3.23 -0.75 -5.70
N SER A 27 3.97 -1.83 -5.43
CA SER A 27 4.81 -2.57 -6.36
C SER A 27 6.03 -1.76 -6.88
N ASP A 28 7.01 -2.47 -7.41
CA ASP A 28 8.33 -1.93 -7.75
C ASP A 28 8.79 -2.21 -9.19
N ARG A 29 8.49 -3.37 -9.76
CA ARG A 29 9.14 -3.92 -10.95
C ARG A 29 8.59 -3.41 -12.28
N TYR A 30 8.47 -2.10 -12.45
CA TYR A 30 7.96 -1.47 -13.66
C TYR A 30 9.08 -1.05 -14.60
N ALA A 31 9.13 -1.60 -15.81
CA ALA A 31 10.11 -1.18 -16.84
C ALA A 31 9.95 0.30 -17.23
N GLY A 32 8.77 0.89 -17.04
CA GLY A 32 8.55 2.33 -17.23
C GLY A 32 9.37 3.25 -16.30
N TRP A 33 10.12 2.70 -15.33
CA TRP A 33 11.01 3.44 -14.44
C TRP A 33 12.49 3.29 -14.78
N LEU A 34 12.82 2.63 -15.89
CA LEU A 34 14.19 2.59 -16.42
C LEU A 34 14.66 4.01 -16.75
N GLY A 35 15.91 4.31 -16.46
CA GLY A 35 16.49 5.64 -16.57
C GLY A 35 16.03 6.64 -15.49
N GLN A 36 15.11 6.24 -14.58
CA GLN A 36 14.68 7.03 -13.42
C GLN A 36 15.29 6.47 -12.12
N ILE A 37 14.87 5.28 -11.73
CA ILE A 37 15.34 4.60 -10.51
C ILE A 37 16.01 3.26 -10.81
N TYR A 38 15.98 2.80 -12.06
CA TYR A 38 16.60 1.55 -12.49
C TYR A 38 17.56 1.78 -13.63
N SER A 39 18.70 1.10 -13.60
CA SER A 39 19.72 1.13 -14.65
C SER A 39 19.22 0.45 -15.92
N GLU A 40 19.21 1.19 -17.05
CA GLU A 40 18.85 0.62 -18.35
C GLU A 40 19.81 -0.51 -18.75
N GLU A 41 21.11 -0.29 -18.59
CA GLU A 41 22.18 -1.25 -18.91
C GLU A 41 22.03 -2.58 -18.17
N ARG A 42 21.54 -2.53 -16.91
CA ARG A 42 21.41 -3.72 -16.07
C ARG A 42 20.16 -4.54 -16.37
N TYR A 43 19.08 -3.89 -16.83
CA TYR A 43 17.76 -4.56 -16.85
C TYR A 43 17.11 -4.66 -18.22
N THR A 44 17.50 -3.91 -19.25
CA THR A 44 16.82 -3.90 -20.56
C THR A 44 16.67 -5.30 -21.16
N ASP A 45 17.73 -6.10 -21.12
CA ASP A 45 17.74 -7.47 -21.66
C ASP A 45 17.10 -8.52 -20.73
N ARG A 46 16.65 -8.09 -19.54
CA ARG A 46 16.09 -8.97 -18.50
C ARG A 46 14.61 -8.74 -18.24
N ILE A 47 13.97 -7.92 -19.10
CA ILE A 47 12.54 -7.61 -19.02
C ILE A 47 11.72 -8.84 -19.40
N THR A 48 10.78 -9.20 -18.54
CA THR A 48 9.77 -10.21 -18.84
C THR A 48 8.49 -9.52 -19.31
N ARG A 49 7.97 -9.95 -20.47
CA ARG A 49 6.70 -9.44 -21.01
C ARG A 49 5.57 -10.39 -20.69
N ARG A 50 4.48 -9.87 -20.15
CA ARG A 50 3.27 -10.64 -19.89
C ARG A 50 2.03 -9.90 -20.36
N LYS A 51 1.04 -10.66 -20.84
CA LYS A 51 -0.26 -10.12 -21.20
C LYS A 51 -1.10 -9.88 -19.94
N LYS A 52 -1.71 -8.70 -19.83
CA LYS A 52 -2.64 -8.37 -18.75
C LYS A 52 -3.92 -7.80 -19.32
N THR A 53 -5.04 -8.36 -18.88
CA THR A 53 -6.37 -7.85 -19.23
C THR A 53 -6.89 -6.98 -18.08
N VAL A 54 -7.29 -5.76 -18.40
CA VAL A 54 -7.89 -4.81 -17.46
C VAL A 54 -9.21 -4.33 -18.06
N GLY A 55 -10.32 -4.71 -17.45
CA GLY A 55 -11.65 -4.54 -18.03
C GLY A 55 -11.77 -5.28 -19.37
N LYS A 56 -12.01 -4.54 -20.46
CA LYS A 56 -12.08 -5.09 -21.83
C LYS A 56 -10.80 -4.86 -22.65
N MET A 57 -9.79 -4.23 -22.08
CA MET A 57 -8.54 -3.87 -22.75
C MET A 57 -7.43 -4.85 -22.39
N SER A 58 -6.54 -5.11 -23.35
CA SER A 58 -5.36 -5.94 -23.17
C SER A 58 -4.10 -5.09 -23.28
N PHE A 59 -3.19 -5.26 -22.31
CA PHE A 59 -1.93 -4.55 -22.21
C PHE A 59 -0.78 -5.55 -22.20
N VAL A 60 0.41 -5.09 -22.60
CA VAL A 60 1.67 -5.80 -22.37
C VAL A 60 2.34 -5.16 -21.17
N GLU A 61 2.42 -5.87 -20.06
CA GLU A 61 3.21 -5.43 -18.92
C GLU A 61 4.67 -5.89 -19.11
N GLU A 62 5.58 -4.95 -18.98
CA GLU A 62 7.01 -5.17 -18.94
C GLU A 62 7.49 -5.13 -17.51
N VAL A 63 8.00 -6.27 -17.03
CA VAL A 63 8.28 -6.51 -15.60
C VAL A 63 9.75 -6.81 -15.40
N LEU A 64 10.40 -6.07 -14.51
CA LEU A 64 11.78 -6.27 -14.11
C LEU A 64 11.95 -7.52 -13.22
N PRO A 65 13.15 -8.10 -13.14
CA PRO A 65 13.43 -9.21 -12.22
C PRO A 65 13.36 -8.75 -10.75
N VAL A 66 13.20 -9.70 -9.80
CA VAL A 66 13.04 -9.37 -8.37
C VAL A 66 14.25 -8.66 -7.78
N ASP A 67 15.46 -8.99 -8.26
CA ASP A 67 16.69 -8.35 -7.78
C ASP A 67 16.79 -6.86 -8.08
N SER A 68 15.93 -6.31 -8.95
CA SER A 68 15.82 -4.86 -9.14
C SER A 68 15.43 -4.11 -7.85
N VAL A 69 14.86 -4.80 -6.87
CA VAL A 69 14.54 -4.23 -5.56
C VAL A 69 15.77 -3.66 -4.83
N GLU A 70 16.98 -4.13 -5.14
CA GLU A 70 18.21 -3.54 -4.58
C GLU A 70 18.42 -2.09 -5.03
N GLU A 71 18.14 -1.76 -6.32
CA GLU A 71 18.19 -0.38 -6.80
C GLU A 71 16.99 0.42 -6.28
N TYR A 72 15.80 -0.18 -6.23
CA TYR A 72 14.62 0.45 -5.65
C TYR A 72 14.90 1.04 -4.26
N PHE A 73 15.51 0.27 -3.38
CA PHE A 73 15.82 0.72 -2.01
C PHE A 73 17.00 1.69 -1.90
N GLN A 74 17.70 2.00 -2.99
CA GLN A 74 18.60 3.17 -3.01
C GLN A 74 17.80 4.49 -3.02
N HIS A 75 16.61 4.48 -3.60
CA HIS A 75 15.73 5.63 -3.80
C HIS A 75 14.66 5.78 -2.72
N PHE A 76 14.03 4.69 -2.34
CA PHE A 76 12.88 4.65 -1.44
C PHE A 76 13.19 3.96 -0.12
N ARG A 77 12.36 4.23 0.90
CA ARG A 77 12.48 3.59 2.22
C ARG A 77 11.48 2.46 2.45
N VAL A 78 10.36 2.48 1.76
CA VAL A 78 9.27 1.50 1.96
C VAL A 78 8.78 0.98 0.60
N LEU A 79 8.41 -0.29 0.58
CA LEU A 79 7.81 -0.95 -0.57
C LEU A 79 6.55 -1.71 -0.13
N GLU A 80 5.41 -1.45 -0.76
CA GLU A 80 4.24 -2.29 -0.62
C GLU A 80 4.26 -3.41 -1.67
N LEU A 81 4.21 -4.64 -1.21
CA LEU A 81 4.09 -5.82 -2.07
C LEU A 81 2.61 -6.24 -2.14
N ASP A 82 1.95 -5.91 -3.24
CA ASP A 82 0.52 -6.13 -3.44
C ASP A 82 0.16 -7.53 -3.97
N PHE A 83 1.12 -8.30 -4.47
CA PHE A 83 0.88 -9.64 -4.99
C PHE A 83 0.37 -10.62 -3.92
N THR A 84 0.70 -10.39 -2.66
CA THR A 84 0.22 -11.19 -1.53
C THR A 84 -1.30 -11.09 -1.34
N PHE A 85 -1.94 -10.04 -1.84
CA PHE A 85 -3.39 -9.89 -1.82
C PHE A 85 -4.13 -10.97 -2.63
N TYR A 86 -3.51 -11.47 -3.70
CA TYR A 86 -4.17 -12.37 -4.65
C TYR A 86 -4.05 -13.85 -4.30
N ARG A 87 -3.16 -14.23 -3.39
CA ARG A 87 -2.97 -15.61 -2.97
C ARG A 87 -2.24 -15.69 -1.63
N LEU A 88 -2.63 -16.64 -0.80
CA LEU A 88 -1.97 -17.03 0.44
C LEU A 88 -0.51 -17.46 0.19
N LEU A 89 0.31 -17.43 1.23
CA LEU A 89 1.71 -17.87 1.17
C LEU A 89 1.84 -19.38 1.26
N LEU A 90 0.98 -20.04 2.06
CA LEU A 90 0.92 -21.50 2.15
C LEU A 90 -0.45 -22.00 1.70
N GLU A 91 -0.48 -23.21 1.14
CA GLU A 91 -1.70 -23.99 0.90
C GLU A 91 -2.22 -24.54 2.25
N GLU A 92 -3.42 -25.11 2.26
CA GLU A 92 -4.05 -25.71 3.46
C GLU A 92 -3.18 -26.83 4.08
N ASP A 93 -2.50 -27.60 3.25
CA ASP A 93 -1.59 -28.67 3.69
C ASP A 93 -0.17 -28.18 4.08
N GLY A 94 0.04 -26.86 4.14
CA GLY A 94 1.31 -26.23 4.53
C GLY A 94 2.34 -26.11 3.40
N ARG A 95 2.06 -26.54 2.18
CA ARG A 95 2.99 -26.42 1.05
C ARG A 95 3.14 -24.95 0.63
N PRO A 96 4.38 -24.47 0.35
CA PRO A 96 4.63 -23.13 -0.16
C PRO A 96 3.95 -22.88 -1.50
N THR A 97 3.33 -21.73 -1.64
CA THR A 97 2.76 -21.25 -2.91
C THR A 97 3.82 -20.51 -3.75
N ALA A 98 3.46 -20.16 -5.00
CA ALA A 98 4.33 -19.30 -5.80
C ALA A 98 4.62 -17.95 -5.12
N ASN A 99 3.64 -17.38 -4.39
CA ASN A 99 3.82 -16.12 -3.65
C ASN A 99 4.82 -16.25 -2.50
N TYR A 100 4.87 -17.40 -1.82
CA TYR A 100 5.88 -17.70 -0.80
C TYR A 100 7.28 -17.58 -1.37
N HIS A 101 7.55 -18.25 -2.51
CA HIS A 101 8.87 -18.24 -3.14
C HIS A 101 9.26 -16.86 -3.66
N VAL A 102 8.30 -16.09 -4.19
CA VAL A 102 8.55 -14.71 -4.59
C VAL A 102 8.90 -13.85 -3.38
N LEU A 103 8.14 -13.96 -2.28
CA LEU A 103 8.40 -13.21 -1.05
C LEU A 103 9.76 -13.57 -0.44
N GLN A 104 10.11 -14.88 -0.41
CA GLN A 104 11.41 -15.36 0.04
C GLN A 104 12.55 -14.76 -0.79
N LYS A 105 12.34 -14.64 -2.11
CA LYS A 105 13.33 -14.02 -3.01
C LYS A 105 13.50 -12.53 -2.70
N TYR A 106 12.42 -11.78 -2.43
CA TYR A 106 12.54 -10.39 -1.96
C TYR A 106 13.34 -10.30 -0.66
N GLY A 107 13.06 -11.16 0.31
CA GLY A 107 13.76 -11.19 1.60
C GLY A 107 15.29 -11.31 1.49
N GLN A 108 15.80 -11.96 0.43
CA GLN A 108 17.24 -12.13 0.18
C GLN A 108 17.95 -10.82 -0.19
N TYR A 109 17.23 -9.84 -0.75
CA TYR A 109 17.79 -8.57 -1.24
C TYR A 109 17.59 -7.40 -0.28
N LEU A 110 16.80 -7.57 0.80
CA LEU A 110 16.53 -6.51 1.77
C LEU A 110 17.75 -6.23 2.63
N LYS A 111 18.01 -4.97 2.90
CA LYS A 111 19.12 -4.48 3.72
C LYS A 111 18.61 -3.71 4.93
N LYS A 112 19.46 -3.47 5.91
CA LYS A 112 19.14 -2.66 7.09
C LYS A 112 18.50 -1.32 6.68
N ASN A 113 17.41 -0.96 7.33
CA ASN A 113 16.57 0.22 7.09
C ASN A 113 15.64 0.14 5.87
N ASP A 114 15.57 -0.99 5.15
CA ASP A 114 14.53 -1.23 4.18
C ASP A 114 13.24 -1.67 4.88
N SER A 115 12.11 -1.25 4.37
CA SER A 115 10.81 -1.54 4.96
C SER A 115 9.85 -2.12 3.92
N VAL A 116 9.15 -3.17 4.31
CA VAL A 116 8.15 -3.83 3.45
C VAL A 116 6.78 -3.78 4.13
N ILE A 117 5.77 -3.44 3.35
CA ILE A 117 4.37 -3.53 3.73
C ILE A 117 3.72 -4.62 2.87
N LEU A 118 2.99 -5.53 3.49
CA LEU A 118 2.23 -6.56 2.76
C LEU A 118 0.74 -6.26 2.81
N LYS A 119 0.05 -6.59 1.74
CA LYS A 119 -1.42 -6.69 1.76
C LYS A 119 -1.82 -8.07 2.24
N VAL A 120 -2.70 -8.10 3.24
CA VAL A 120 -3.33 -9.33 3.69
C VAL A 120 -4.17 -9.91 2.54
N PRO A 121 -4.14 -11.23 2.30
CA PRO A 121 -4.87 -11.85 1.19
C PRO A 121 -6.36 -11.55 1.18
N GLN A 122 -6.92 -11.38 -0.01
CA GLN A 122 -8.37 -11.15 -0.17
C GLN A 122 -9.21 -12.31 0.39
N GLU A 123 -8.65 -13.53 0.45
CA GLU A 123 -9.27 -14.67 1.12
C GLU A 123 -9.61 -14.39 2.58
N VAL A 124 -8.83 -13.53 3.24
CA VAL A 124 -9.10 -13.11 4.62
C VAL A 124 -9.95 -11.84 4.67
N CYS A 125 -9.69 -10.87 3.79
CA CYS A 125 -10.22 -9.51 3.91
C CYS A 125 -11.54 -9.26 3.16
N ALA A 126 -11.85 -10.04 2.11
CA ALA A 126 -13.01 -9.80 1.27
C ALA A 126 -14.19 -10.70 1.65
N GLN A 127 -15.38 -10.11 1.83
CA GLN A 127 -16.62 -10.88 2.04
C GLN A 127 -17.05 -11.62 0.78
N LYS A 128 -16.73 -11.06 -0.40
CA LYS A 128 -17.07 -11.66 -1.70
C LYS A 128 -15.85 -11.72 -2.59
N MET A 129 -15.70 -12.83 -3.28
CA MET A 129 -14.61 -13.04 -4.24
C MET A 129 -15.13 -13.23 -5.65
N TRP A 130 -14.37 -12.71 -6.63
CA TRP A 130 -14.68 -12.93 -8.04
C TRP A 130 -14.24 -14.34 -8.47
N ARG A 131 -15.19 -15.22 -8.73
CA ARG A 131 -14.94 -16.59 -9.19
C ARG A 131 -15.90 -16.95 -10.32
N GLY A 132 -15.38 -17.51 -11.40
CA GLY A 132 -16.22 -17.98 -12.52
C GLY A 132 -17.10 -16.89 -13.16
N GLY A 133 -16.65 -15.65 -13.24
CA GLY A 133 -17.39 -14.55 -13.88
C GLY A 133 -18.43 -13.87 -12.98
N LYS A 134 -18.53 -14.23 -11.70
CA LYS A 134 -19.45 -13.64 -10.72
C LYS A 134 -18.83 -13.47 -9.34
N PHE A 135 -19.40 -12.58 -8.54
CA PHE A 135 -19.08 -12.49 -7.11
C PHE A 135 -19.79 -13.62 -6.35
N VAL A 136 -19.02 -14.35 -5.55
CA VAL A 136 -19.51 -15.41 -4.63
C VAL A 136 -19.10 -15.08 -3.21
N GLU A 137 -19.90 -15.52 -2.23
CA GLU A 137 -19.57 -15.39 -0.81
C GLU A 137 -18.25 -16.09 -0.50
N ASN A 138 -17.47 -15.49 0.37
CA ASN A 138 -16.17 -16.00 0.80
C ASN A 138 -16.26 -16.62 2.20
N ASN A 139 -16.28 -17.94 2.28
CA ASN A 139 -16.36 -18.67 3.54
C ASN A 139 -15.09 -18.54 4.41
N SER A 140 -14.01 -17.99 3.84
CA SER A 140 -12.75 -17.75 4.55
C SER A 140 -12.62 -16.31 5.07
N TYR A 141 -13.66 -15.48 4.90
CA TYR A 141 -13.67 -14.10 5.37
C TYR A 141 -13.46 -14.04 6.88
N LEU A 142 -12.46 -13.25 7.30
CA LEU A 142 -12.03 -13.08 8.68
C LEU A 142 -11.73 -14.42 9.41
N ASN A 143 -11.23 -15.42 8.67
CA ASN A 143 -10.80 -16.68 9.26
C ASN A 143 -9.41 -16.54 9.89
N GLN A 144 -9.34 -16.71 11.21
CA GLN A 144 -8.11 -16.50 12.00
C GLN A 144 -7.04 -17.54 11.72
N ASP A 145 -7.43 -18.80 11.55
CA ASP A 145 -6.49 -19.89 11.26
C ASP A 145 -5.84 -19.74 9.89
N ILE A 146 -6.63 -19.37 8.87
CA ILE A 146 -6.12 -19.09 7.52
C ILE A 146 -5.18 -17.89 7.58
N PHE A 147 -5.58 -16.79 8.23
CA PHE A 147 -4.72 -15.63 8.39
C PHE A 147 -3.41 -16.00 9.07
N THR A 148 -3.48 -16.64 10.23
CA THR A 148 -2.30 -16.90 11.07
C THR A 148 -1.37 -17.90 10.42
N ARG A 149 -1.86 -19.09 10.05
CA ARG A 149 -1.01 -20.19 9.59
C ARG A 149 -0.57 -20.07 8.14
N GLN A 150 -1.44 -19.57 7.25
CA GLN A 150 -1.17 -19.58 5.82
C GLN A 150 -0.62 -18.25 5.30
N PHE A 151 -0.64 -17.19 6.12
CA PHE A 151 -0.14 -15.87 5.72
C PHE A 151 0.78 -15.22 6.76
N TYR A 152 0.31 -14.99 8.00
CA TYR A 152 1.02 -14.21 9.00
C TYR A 152 2.35 -14.87 9.44
N ASP A 153 2.32 -16.11 9.94
CA ASP A 153 3.51 -16.80 10.41
C ASP A 153 4.58 -16.96 9.33
N PRO A 154 4.25 -17.40 8.09
CA PRO A 154 5.24 -17.45 7.02
C PRO A 154 5.76 -16.07 6.61
N ALA A 155 4.92 -15.02 6.62
CA ALA A 155 5.36 -13.67 6.31
C ALA A 155 6.38 -13.15 7.33
N ILE A 156 6.11 -13.35 8.64
CA ILE A 156 7.04 -13.02 9.73
C ILE A 156 8.34 -13.81 9.60
N THR A 157 8.26 -15.09 9.32
CA THR A 157 9.43 -15.97 9.18
C THR A 157 10.33 -15.52 8.02
N ILE A 158 9.75 -15.12 6.90
CA ILE A 158 10.51 -14.71 5.70
C ILE A 158 11.11 -13.31 5.86
N LEU A 159 10.33 -12.34 6.30
CA LEU A 159 10.71 -10.93 6.28
C LEU A 159 11.29 -10.43 7.61
N GLY A 160 10.92 -11.05 8.74
CA GLY A 160 11.41 -10.65 10.06
C GLY A 160 11.27 -9.15 10.32
N PRO A 161 12.38 -8.44 10.61
CA PRO A 161 12.36 -7.02 10.96
C PRO A 161 12.06 -6.09 9.76
N PHE A 162 12.12 -6.59 8.55
CA PHE A 162 11.80 -5.81 7.35
C PHE A 162 10.29 -5.63 7.16
N LEU A 163 9.46 -6.51 7.72
CA LEU A 163 8.02 -6.38 7.67
C LEU A 163 7.57 -5.28 8.66
N THR A 164 7.10 -4.17 8.12
CA THR A 164 6.75 -2.98 8.92
C THR A 164 5.27 -2.63 8.87
N GLY A 165 4.48 -3.24 8.00
CA GLY A 165 3.05 -3.04 7.92
C GLY A 165 2.32 -4.21 7.27
N LEU A 166 1.10 -4.46 7.76
CA LEU A 166 0.14 -5.41 7.20
C LEU A 166 -1.17 -4.69 6.96
N ILE A 167 -1.61 -4.60 5.70
CA ILE A 167 -2.82 -3.88 5.31
C ILE A 167 -3.97 -4.85 5.10
N PHE A 168 -4.98 -4.76 5.95
CA PHE A 168 -6.29 -5.38 5.76
C PHE A 168 -7.13 -4.46 4.88
N GLU A 169 -7.28 -4.79 3.60
CA GLU A 169 -8.07 -4.00 2.66
C GLU A 169 -9.53 -4.47 2.69
N GLN A 170 -10.39 -3.71 3.39
CA GLN A 170 -11.83 -3.94 3.34
C GLN A 170 -12.36 -3.52 1.96
N GLU A 171 -13.01 -4.42 1.26
CA GLU A 171 -13.52 -4.19 -0.09
C GLU A 171 -14.60 -3.09 -0.15
N TYR A 172 -14.73 -2.45 -1.31
CA TYR A 172 -15.84 -1.53 -1.54
C TYR A 172 -17.17 -2.28 -1.61
N GLN A 173 -18.11 -1.86 -0.79
CA GLN A 173 -19.46 -2.43 -0.74
C GLN A 173 -20.50 -1.41 -1.21
N ARG A 174 -21.33 -1.85 -2.17
CA ARG A 174 -22.44 -1.03 -2.65
C ARG A 174 -23.52 -0.91 -1.57
N LYS A 175 -24.29 0.19 -1.60
CA LYS A 175 -25.34 0.49 -0.60
C LYS A 175 -26.30 -0.69 -0.32
N LYS A 176 -26.64 -1.46 -1.34
CA LYS A 176 -27.56 -2.62 -1.22
C LYS A 176 -26.94 -3.88 -0.62
N ASP A 177 -25.59 -3.99 -0.63
CA ASP A 177 -24.88 -5.20 -0.24
C ASP A 177 -24.12 -5.03 1.09
N ARG A 178 -24.01 -3.78 1.61
CA ARG A 178 -23.23 -3.48 2.79
C ARG A 178 -24.00 -3.70 4.09
N SER A 179 -23.32 -4.24 5.08
CA SER A 179 -23.76 -4.26 6.49
C SER A 179 -23.69 -2.86 7.12
N SER A 180 -24.18 -2.68 8.33
CA SER A 180 -23.98 -1.45 9.08
C SER A 180 -22.53 -1.33 9.57
N SER A 181 -22.08 -0.09 9.91
CA SER A 181 -20.77 0.12 10.54
C SER A 181 -20.65 -0.58 11.89
N LYS A 182 -21.76 -0.80 12.60
CA LYS A 182 -21.80 -1.55 13.86
C LYS A 182 -21.58 -3.04 13.65
N ASP A 183 -22.20 -3.62 12.61
CA ASP A 183 -22.03 -5.04 12.30
C ASP A 183 -20.59 -5.33 11.86
N LEU A 184 -20.04 -4.49 10.95
CA LEU A 184 -18.64 -4.59 10.58
C LEU A 184 -17.70 -4.44 11.78
N ALA A 185 -17.99 -3.49 12.68
CA ALA A 185 -17.21 -3.31 13.90
C ALA A 185 -17.23 -4.55 14.80
N ALA A 186 -18.38 -5.21 14.94
CA ALA A 186 -18.50 -6.44 15.72
C ALA A 186 -17.70 -7.60 15.09
N GLU A 187 -17.77 -7.77 13.77
CA GLU A 187 -16.97 -8.78 13.02
C GLU A 187 -15.47 -8.55 13.21
N LEU A 188 -15.03 -7.30 13.04
CA LEU A 188 -13.62 -6.93 13.19
C LEU A 188 -13.13 -7.07 14.65
N ASP A 189 -13.97 -6.76 15.65
CA ASP A 189 -13.62 -6.88 17.05
C ASP A 189 -13.35 -8.34 17.44
N LEU A 190 -14.20 -9.26 16.98
CA LEU A 190 -13.98 -10.70 17.15
C LEU A 190 -12.68 -11.16 16.47
N PHE A 191 -12.51 -10.82 15.20
CA PHE A 191 -11.34 -11.25 14.44
C PHE A 191 -10.03 -10.75 15.05
N PHE A 192 -9.92 -9.44 15.30
CA PHE A 192 -8.70 -8.87 15.87
C PHE A 192 -8.46 -9.25 17.33
N GLY A 193 -9.48 -9.72 18.03
CA GLY A 193 -9.35 -10.28 19.37
C GLY A 193 -8.73 -11.67 19.42
N GLU A 194 -8.77 -12.41 18.30
CA GLU A 194 -8.34 -13.80 18.25
C GLU A 194 -7.03 -14.05 17.46
N ILE A 195 -6.64 -13.12 16.61
CA ILE A 195 -5.34 -13.21 15.90
C ILE A 195 -4.19 -12.69 16.78
N PRO A 196 -2.92 -13.04 16.47
CA PRO A 196 -1.76 -12.51 17.18
C PRO A 196 -1.79 -10.99 17.28
N GLN A 197 -1.56 -10.43 18.45
CA GLN A 197 -1.48 -8.97 18.60
C GLN A 197 -0.21 -8.44 17.93
N ASP A 198 -0.38 -7.45 17.05
CA ASP A 198 0.72 -6.88 16.28
C ASP A 198 0.47 -5.40 15.97
N ASN A 199 1.42 -4.57 16.31
CA ASN A 199 1.36 -3.13 16.08
C ASN A 199 1.62 -2.71 14.61
N ARG A 200 1.81 -3.67 13.71
CA ARG A 200 1.94 -3.46 12.25
C ARG A 200 0.61 -3.52 11.52
N TYR A 201 -0.49 -3.86 12.17
CA TYR A 201 -1.81 -3.96 11.54
C TYR A 201 -2.37 -2.60 11.19
N HIS A 202 -2.90 -2.52 9.96
CA HIS A 202 -3.56 -1.35 9.42
C HIS A 202 -4.81 -1.77 8.65
N LEU A 203 -5.89 -1.03 8.81
CA LEU A 203 -7.17 -1.28 8.12
C LEU A 203 -7.41 -0.19 7.07
N GLU A 204 -7.58 -0.59 5.82
CA GLU A 204 -8.01 0.27 4.72
C GLU A 204 -9.50 0.12 4.48
N LEU A 205 -10.28 1.12 4.86
CA LEU A 205 -11.73 1.16 4.68
C LEU A 205 -12.05 1.77 3.32
N ARG A 206 -12.51 0.98 2.36
CA ARG A 206 -12.86 1.46 1.01
C ARG A 206 -14.32 1.85 0.83
N THR A 207 -15.13 1.71 1.86
CA THR A 207 -16.53 2.08 1.90
C THR A 207 -16.71 3.28 2.83
N GLU A 208 -16.98 4.47 2.30
CA GLU A 208 -17.01 5.72 3.08
C GLU A 208 -17.87 5.64 4.36
N PRO A 209 -19.08 5.05 4.36
CA PRO A 209 -19.89 4.91 5.58
C PRO A 209 -19.25 4.07 6.71
N TYR A 210 -18.19 3.33 6.43
CA TYR A 210 -17.44 2.61 7.45
C TYR A 210 -16.37 3.48 8.14
N LEU A 211 -16.08 4.66 7.60
CA LEU A 211 -15.31 5.68 8.29
C LEU A 211 -16.17 6.32 9.39
N ASP A 212 -16.45 5.55 10.43
CA ASP A 212 -17.45 5.86 11.44
C ASP A 212 -17.01 5.39 12.85
N ALA A 213 -17.56 6.02 13.88
CA ALA A 213 -17.17 5.84 15.26
C ALA A 213 -17.14 4.37 15.75
N PRO A 214 -18.10 3.48 15.42
CA PRO A 214 -18.03 2.07 15.83
C PRO A 214 -16.75 1.39 15.35
N VAL A 215 -16.37 1.57 14.08
CA VAL A 215 -15.16 0.95 13.49
C VAL A 215 -13.90 1.56 14.09
N PHE A 216 -13.83 2.89 14.24
CA PHE A 216 -12.69 3.55 14.86
C PHE A 216 -12.44 3.12 16.31
N LYS A 217 -13.51 2.87 17.08
CA LYS A 217 -13.37 2.34 18.45
C LYS A 217 -12.75 0.94 18.48
N VAL A 218 -13.09 0.08 17.54
CA VAL A 218 -12.47 -1.25 17.42
C VAL A 218 -10.99 -1.12 17.03
N MET A 219 -10.69 -0.26 16.06
CA MET A 219 -9.29 0.01 15.67
C MET A 219 -8.47 0.52 16.86
N GLU A 220 -9.01 1.45 17.65
CA GLU A 220 -8.37 1.98 18.85
C GLU A 220 -8.18 0.90 19.93
N LYS A 221 -9.21 0.08 20.18
CA LYS A 221 -9.17 -1.04 21.14
C LYS A 221 -8.04 -2.03 20.83
N HIS A 222 -7.83 -2.36 19.57
CA HIS A 222 -6.83 -3.33 19.12
C HIS A 222 -5.51 -2.70 18.64
N GLY A 223 -5.38 -1.37 18.73
CA GLY A 223 -4.16 -0.65 18.31
C GLY A 223 -3.89 -0.66 16.81
N ILE A 224 -4.95 -0.75 15.99
CA ILE A 224 -4.88 -0.88 14.53
C ILE A 224 -4.84 0.49 13.87
N GLY A 225 -3.92 0.68 12.92
CA GLY A 225 -3.80 1.92 12.17
C GLY A 225 -4.89 2.09 11.11
N GLN A 226 -5.36 3.32 10.91
CA GLN A 226 -6.13 3.67 9.73
C GLN A 226 -5.19 3.87 8.54
N VAL A 227 -5.48 3.22 7.41
CA VAL A 227 -4.90 3.60 6.12
C VAL A 227 -5.72 4.76 5.55
N LEU A 228 -5.07 5.89 5.29
CA LEU A 228 -5.66 7.00 4.56
C LEU A 228 -5.45 6.76 3.06
N SER A 229 -6.53 6.63 2.30
CA SER A 229 -6.42 6.20 0.90
C SER A 229 -7.02 7.22 -0.07
N HIS A 230 -6.20 7.75 -0.97
CA HIS A 230 -6.68 8.50 -2.13
C HIS A 230 -7.18 7.52 -3.18
N TRP A 231 -8.49 7.29 -3.18
CA TRP A 231 -9.13 6.28 -4.01
C TRP A 231 -10.50 6.75 -4.51
N THR A 232 -10.96 6.16 -5.59
CA THR A 232 -12.12 6.53 -6.40
C THR A 232 -13.36 6.97 -5.61
N TRP A 233 -13.75 6.21 -4.58
CA TRP A 233 -15.01 6.38 -3.86
C TRP A 233 -14.86 6.92 -2.43
N LEU A 234 -13.65 7.30 -2.05
CA LEU A 234 -13.39 7.84 -0.72
C LEU A 234 -13.39 9.38 -0.71
N PRO A 235 -13.72 10.00 0.43
CA PRO A 235 -13.48 11.43 0.62
C PRO A 235 -11.97 11.75 0.57
N SER A 236 -11.62 13.03 0.54
CA SER A 236 -10.22 13.46 0.55
C SER A 236 -9.47 12.96 1.79
N LEU A 237 -8.13 12.89 1.72
CA LEU A 237 -7.29 12.38 2.82
C LEU A 237 -7.54 13.16 4.12
N GLY A 238 -7.58 14.50 4.04
CA GLY A 238 -7.88 15.35 5.18
C GLY A 238 -9.26 15.11 5.80
N LYS A 239 -10.28 14.81 4.96
CA LYS A 239 -11.61 14.43 5.47
C LYS A 239 -11.62 13.06 6.14
N GLN A 240 -10.88 12.08 5.60
CA GLN A 240 -10.73 10.76 6.25
C GLN A 240 -10.06 10.92 7.62
N PHE A 241 -8.99 11.71 7.71
CA PHE A 241 -8.29 11.98 8.96
C PHE A 241 -9.18 12.75 9.97
N ALA A 242 -9.97 13.72 9.50
CA ALA A 242 -10.93 14.41 10.37
C ALA A 242 -12.01 13.48 10.94
N LYS A 243 -12.48 12.48 10.17
CA LYS A 243 -13.47 11.49 10.62
C LYS A 243 -12.95 10.61 11.77
N SER A 244 -11.64 10.33 11.84
CA SER A 244 -10.99 9.64 12.98
C SER A 244 -10.71 10.55 14.17
N GLY A 245 -11.18 11.79 14.15
CA GLY A 245 -10.90 12.81 15.18
C GLY A 245 -9.49 13.39 15.09
N ARG A 246 -8.89 13.41 13.88
CA ARG A 246 -7.52 13.87 13.60
C ARG A 246 -6.47 13.10 14.45
N ARG A 247 -6.61 11.79 14.54
CA ARG A 247 -5.73 10.93 15.34
C ARG A 247 -5.15 9.80 14.50
N PHE A 248 -3.90 9.48 14.75
CA PHE A 248 -3.23 8.29 14.21
C PHE A 248 -3.44 7.13 15.20
N LEU A 249 -4.25 6.16 14.83
CA LEU A 249 -4.79 5.13 15.74
C LEU A 249 -3.82 3.97 16.02
N ASN A 250 -2.74 3.81 15.24
CA ASN A 250 -1.84 2.67 15.38
C ASN A 250 -1.01 2.72 16.67
N SER A 251 -1.03 1.64 17.45
CA SER A 251 -0.27 1.52 18.71
C SER A 251 1.26 1.48 18.51
N GLY A 252 1.73 1.17 17.30
CA GLY A 252 3.16 1.17 16.93
C GLY A 252 3.70 2.55 16.54
N GLY A 253 2.92 3.62 16.66
CA GLY A 253 3.34 4.97 16.32
C GLY A 253 3.62 5.16 14.83
N GLN A 254 2.82 4.55 13.97
CA GLN A 254 2.96 4.68 12.51
C GLN A 254 1.61 4.85 11.82
N SER A 255 1.64 5.39 10.60
CA SER A 255 0.48 5.52 9.73
C SER A 255 0.85 5.20 8.28
N ILE A 256 -0.15 4.91 7.46
CA ILE A 256 0.01 4.63 6.03
C ILE A 256 -0.93 5.52 5.24
N ILE A 257 -0.39 6.22 4.24
CA ILE A 257 -1.15 6.89 3.19
C ILE A 257 -0.95 6.11 1.89
N ARG A 258 -2.04 5.73 1.24
CA ARG A 258 -2.02 5.07 -0.07
C ARG A 258 -2.60 5.99 -1.15
N LEU A 259 -1.81 6.33 -2.16
CA LEU A 259 -2.22 7.13 -3.31
C LEU A 259 -2.45 6.20 -4.49
N MET A 260 -3.70 5.82 -4.74
CA MET A 260 -4.04 4.69 -5.60
C MET A 260 -4.61 5.08 -6.96
N THR A 261 -5.78 5.71 -6.98
CA THR A 261 -6.50 6.05 -8.21
C THR A 261 -7.15 7.42 -8.02
N PRO A 262 -7.13 8.30 -9.03
CA PRO A 262 -7.79 9.59 -8.94
C PRO A 262 -9.26 9.44 -8.54
N ARG A 263 -9.73 10.37 -7.68
CA ARG A 263 -11.11 10.37 -7.22
C ARG A 263 -12.06 10.52 -8.41
N GLY A 264 -13.11 9.70 -8.45
CA GLY A 264 -14.06 9.65 -9.54
C GLY A 264 -13.63 8.87 -10.78
N ALA A 265 -12.34 8.52 -10.93
CA ALA A 265 -11.86 7.67 -12.02
C ALA A 265 -12.08 6.19 -11.71
N ARG A 266 -12.44 5.39 -12.73
CA ARG A 266 -12.48 3.94 -12.61
C ARG A 266 -11.09 3.35 -12.72
N TYR A 267 -10.90 2.18 -12.10
CA TYR A 267 -9.62 1.46 -12.13
C TYR A 267 -9.10 1.25 -13.56
N GLU A 268 -9.97 0.78 -14.45
CA GLU A 268 -9.63 0.44 -15.84
C GLU A 268 -9.22 1.68 -16.64
N GLU A 269 -9.91 2.79 -16.44
CA GLU A 269 -9.64 4.08 -17.09
C GLU A 269 -8.30 4.64 -16.61
N ALA A 270 -8.08 4.64 -15.29
CA ALA A 270 -6.83 5.11 -14.70
C ALA A 270 -5.63 4.25 -15.12
N TYR A 271 -5.83 2.91 -15.20
CA TYR A 271 -4.78 2.03 -15.70
C TYR A 271 -4.41 2.32 -17.15
N ALA A 272 -5.41 2.46 -18.01
CA ALA A 272 -5.20 2.74 -19.44
C ALA A 272 -4.50 4.08 -19.68
N GLN A 273 -4.82 5.11 -18.90
CA GLN A 273 -4.19 6.43 -19.01
C GLN A 273 -2.75 6.41 -18.48
N ALA A 274 -2.49 5.68 -17.40
CA ALA A 274 -1.19 5.63 -16.77
C ALA A 274 -0.18 4.74 -17.50
N HIS A 275 -0.64 3.64 -18.15
CA HIS A 275 0.24 2.70 -18.86
C HIS A 275 0.99 3.40 -20.01
N PRO A 276 2.30 3.17 -20.20
CA PRO A 276 3.20 2.17 -19.58
C PRO A 276 3.90 2.63 -18.29
N PHE A 277 3.39 3.62 -17.57
CA PHE A 277 3.88 4.10 -16.27
C PHE A 277 5.23 4.82 -16.30
N ASN A 278 5.58 5.46 -17.41
CA ASN A 278 6.87 6.09 -17.66
C ASN A 278 6.86 7.63 -17.59
N ARG A 279 5.69 8.26 -17.36
CA ARG A 279 5.53 9.72 -17.32
C ARG A 279 4.38 10.14 -16.45
N LEU A 280 4.41 11.39 -15.98
CA LEU A 280 3.23 12.04 -15.41
C LEU A 280 2.13 12.21 -16.46
N VAL A 281 0.90 11.97 -16.02
CA VAL A 281 -0.32 12.29 -16.77
C VAL A 281 -1.01 13.43 -16.04
N PRO A 282 -0.94 14.68 -16.55
CA PRO A 282 -1.41 15.87 -15.83
C PRO A 282 -2.87 15.79 -15.40
N SER A 283 -3.73 15.18 -16.22
CA SER A 283 -5.17 15.01 -15.90
C SER A 283 -5.43 14.02 -14.74
N MET A 284 -4.44 13.22 -14.35
CA MET A 284 -4.55 12.25 -13.25
C MET A 284 -3.97 12.77 -11.93
N LEU A 285 -2.97 13.65 -12.00
CA LEU A 285 -2.33 14.19 -10.81
C LEU A 285 -3.20 15.32 -10.21
N HIS A 286 -3.85 15.03 -9.10
CA HIS A 286 -4.66 16.00 -8.37
C HIS A 286 -3.80 16.86 -7.44
N PRO A 287 -3.75 18.19 -7.63
CA PRO A 287 -2.97 19.08 -6.75
C PRO A 287 -3.35 18.96 -5.27
N SER A 288 -4.65 18.82 -4.97
CA SER A 288 -5.12 18.62 -3.60
C SER A 288 -4.64 17.31 -2.97
N MET A 289 -4.39 16.25 -3.76
CA MET A 289 -3.80 15.01 -3.24
C MET A 289 -2.36 15.26 -2.78
N VAL A 290 -1.57 15.98 -3.57
CA VAL A 290 -0.18 16.32 -3.22
C VAL A 290 -0.15 17.20 -1.97
N GLU A 291 -1.00 18.24 -1.94
CA GLU A 291 -1.13 19.15 -0.80
C GLU A 291 -1.52 18.44 0.48
N GLU A 292 -2.65 17.74 0.49
CA GLU A 292 -3.13 17.02 1.68
C GLU A 292 -2.16 15.92 2.15
N THR A 293 -1.40 15.31 1.22
CA THR A 293 -0.36 14.33 1.60
C THR A 293 0.77 15.03 2.34
N ALA A 294 1.28 16.15 1.83
CA ALA A 294 2.35 16.91 2.48
C ALA A 294 1.91 17.48 3.84
N GLU A 295 0.67 17.97 3.97
CA GLU A 295 0.09 18.41 5.25
C GLU A 295 0.07 17.27 6.27
N LEU A 296 -0.40 16.09 5.87
CA LEU A 296 -0.46 14.92 6.75
C LEU A 296 0.93 14.38 7.12
N MET A 297 1.94 14.56 6.26
CA MET A 297 3.33 14.24 6.60
C MET A 297 3.82 15.12 7.75
N TRP A 298 3.55 16.43 7.71
CA TRP A 298 3.90 17.36 8.80
C TRP A 298 3.08 17.07 10.06
N GLU A 299 1.78 16.85 9.95
CA GLU A 299 0.93 16.46 11.08
C GLU A 299 1.45 15.18 11.78
N ALA A 300 1.94 14.20 11.01
CA ALA A 300 2.52 12.98 11.57
C ALA A 300 3.85 13.26 12.30
N ILE A 301 4.70 14.12 11.74
CA ILE A 301 5.97 14.52 12.36
C ILE A 301 5.70 15.19 13.71
N ASP A 302 4.77 16.15 13.75
CA ASP A 302 4.40 16.91 14.95
C ASP A 302 3.83 15.99 16.05
N ASN A 303 3.13 14.93 15.64
CA ASN A 303 2.61 13.91 16.56
C ASN A 303 3.60 12.77 16.87
N ASN A 304 4.85 12.88 16.43
CA ASN A 304 5.90 11.87 16.64
C ASN A 304 5.58 10.50 15.96
N ILE A 305 4.80 10.51 14.89
CA ILE A 305 4.36 9.34 14.13
C ILE A 305 5.27 9.12 12.91
N ARG A 306 5.65 7.86 12.65
CA ARG A 306 6.23 7.47 11.36
C ARG A 306 5.13 7.38 10.32
N ILE A 307 5.29 8.07 9.19
CA ILE A 307 4.34 8.02 8.10
C ILE A 307 4.92 7.36 6.86
N ASN A 308 4.21 6.36 6.36
CA ASN A 308 4.55 5.60 5.16
C ASN A 308 3.65 6.08 4.01
N ILE A 309 4.25 6.64 2.96
CA ILE A 309 3.53 7.12 1.77
C ILE A 309 3.74 6.10 0.67
N VAL A 310 2.67 5.44 0.24
CA VAL A 310 2.68 4.40 -0.79
C VAL A 310 2.01 4.93 -2.05
N VAL A 311 2.80 5.20 -3.08
CA VAL A 311 2.32 5.76 -4.35
C VAL A 311 2.11 4.66 -5.38
N ASN A 312 0.92 4.59 -5.97
CA ASN A 312 0.66 3.75 -7.13
C ASN A 312 0.79 4.56 -8.44
N ASN A 313 1.26 3.95 -9.50
CA ASN A 313 1.37 4.58 -10.81
C ASN A 313 0.06 5.23 -11.29
N ARG A 314 -1.08 4.63 -10.94
CA ARG A 314 -2.40 5.16 -11.32
C ARG A 314 -2.77 6.48 -10.63
N ALA A 315 -2.04 6.89 -9.61
CA ALA A 315 -2.28 8.18 -8.94
C ALA A 315 -1.89 9.39 -9.82
N GLY A 316 -1.00 9.20 -10.79
CA GLY A 316 -0.54 10.30 -11.64
C GLY A 316 0.25 9.86 -12.88
N GLY A 317 0.24 8.56 -13.22
CA GLY A 317 0.92 8.01 -14.39
C GLY A 317 2.28 7.35 -14.12
N ASN A 318 3.06 7.88 -13.16
CA ASN A 318 4.38 7.35 -12.79
C ASN A 318 4.63 7.64 -11.31
N ALA A 319 4.81 6.59 -10.52
CA ALA A 319 4.91 6.74 -9.06
C ALA A 319 6.17 7.48 -8.58
N PRO A 320 7.38 7.28 -9.14
CA PRO A 320 8.55 8.10 -8.82
C PRO A 320 8.33 9.60 -9.06
N LEU A 321 7.74 9.97 -10.18
CA LEU A 321 7.45 11.38 -10.50
C LEU A 321 6.35 11.98 -9.58
N VAL A 322 5.34 11.21 -9.21
CA VAL A 322 4.36 11.63 -8.20
C VAL A 322 5.04 11.81 -6.84
N GLY A 323 5.92 10.88 -6.46
CA GLY A 323 6.74 10.98 -5.25
C GLY A 323 7.59 12.25 -5.22
N GLN A 324 8.18 12.63 -6.37
CA GLN A 324 8.94 13.87 -6.52
C GLN A 324 8.08 15.10 -6.25
N GLN A 325 6.85 15.18 -6.79
CA GLN A 325 5.92 16.29 -6.53
C GLN A 325 5.56 16.39 -5.03
N ILE A 326 5.32 15.25 -4.37
CA ILE A 326 5.03 15.21 -2.94
C ILE A 326 6.24 15.67 -2.13
N GLY A 327 7.43 15.18 -2.46
CA GLY A 327 8.67 15.56 -1.79
C GLY A 327 8.99 17.05 -1.91
N LEU A 328 8.82 17.62 -3.11
CA LEU A 328 8.97 19.06 -3.34
C LEU A 328 7.99 19.87 -2.48
N ARG A 329 6.70 19.49 -2.50
CA ARG A 329 5.68 20.18 -1.72
C ARG A 329 5.93 20.09 -0.21
N PHE A 330 6.33 18.94 0.27
CA PHE A 330 6.71 18.73 1.68
C PHE A 330 7.85 19.66 2.10
N LEU A 331 8.92 19.79 1.30
CA LEU A 331 10.05 20.66 1.62
C LEU A 331 9.67 22.15 1.56
N GLU A 332 8.84 22.55 0.58
CA GLU A 332 8.33 23.94 0.48
C GLU A 332 7.52 24.34 1.72
N MET A 333 6.72 23.43 2.26
CA MET A 333 5.96 23.67 3.50
C MET A 333 6.89 23.86 4.71
N GLY A 334 7.92 23.03 4.83
CA GLY A 334 8.89 23.11 5.93
C GLY A 334 9.73 24.38 5.95
N GLN A 335 9.85 25.11 4.83
CA GLN A 335 10.54 26.39 4.77
C GLN A 335 9.69 27.58 5.29
N LYS A 336 8.38 27.33 5.49
CA LYS A 336 7.43 28.36 5.95
C LYS A 336 7.12 28.26 7.45
N ILE A 337 7.60 27.21 8.09
CA ILE A 337 7.51 26.97 9.53
C ILE A 337 8.81 27.43 10.20
#